data_732fa7232a412854fcebe67c7e4dd5d9
#
_entry.id   732fa7232a412854fcebe67c7e4dd5d9
#
_cell.length_a   1.000
_cell.length_b   1.000
_cell.length_c   1.000
_cell.angle_alpha   90.00
_cell.angle_beta   90.00
_cell.angle_gamma   90.00
#
_symmetry.space_group_name_H-M   'P 1'
#
loop_
_entity.id
_entity.type
_entity.pdbx_description
1 polymer ?
#
loop_
_entity_poly.entity_id
_entity_poly.type
_entity_poly.pdbx_seq_one_letter_code
_entity_poly.pdbx_strand_id
1 'polypeptide(L)'
;MTVGGAAGNAAAEASYNDYETFAAAYARASETSPYNALYERPAILALAGEVRGLRVLDAGCGPGAHTAELIARGAAVTGMDLSPGLVEIARERLGPDVPLHVGDLCQPLPFGPGAFDLVMSSLVMHYIADWEPTLREFHRVLVPGGRLVFSTHHPFMDMRISGSNDYLGRYQFTEEWERDGRVMTMRFWHRPLRAMLAALHASGFSIQEIAEPDPAPELAIKDPDAYRRLSRDAQFLFFSLTRA
;
A
#
# COMPACT_ATOMS: atom_id res chain seq x y z
N MET A 1 -23.06 -48.11 20.73
CA MET A 1 -21.72 -47.86 20.13
C MET A 1 -21.93 -47.50 18.69
N THR A 2 -21.92 -46.26 18.37
CA THR A 2 -21.78 -45.75 17.00
C THR A 2 -21.25 -44.33 17.12
N VAL A 3 -20.03 -44.17 16.71
CA VAL A 3 -19.30 -42.89 16.68
C VAL A 3 -19.83 -42.11 15.50
N GLY A 4 -20.59 -41.06 15.75
CA GLY A 4 -21.00 -40.11 14.72
C GLY A 4 -19.87 -39.18 14.41
N GLY A 5 -19.28 -39.30 13.22
CA GLY A 5 -18.31 -38.36 12.70
C GLY A 5 -18.94 -36.99 12.49
N ALA A 6 -18.40 -35.99 13.17
CA ALA A 6 -18.70 -34.60 12.88
C ALA A 6 -18.10 -34.24 11.50
N ALA A 7 -18.96 -34.14 10.49
CA ALA A 7 -18.61 -33.49 9.25
C ALA A 7 -18.36 -32.02 9.57
N GLY A 8 -17.07 -31.61 9.53
CA GLY A 8 -16.69 -30.23 9.64
C GLY A 8 -17.32 -29.44 8.49
N ASN A 9 -18.17 -28.51 8.88
CA ASN A 9 -18.72 -27.50 7.98
C ASN A 9 -17.57 -26.55 7.63
N ALA A 10 -16.91 -26.78 6.51
CA ALA A 10 -16.03 -25.79 5.90
C ALA A 10 -16.95 -24.67 5.38
N ALA A 11 -17.33 -23.76 6.29
CA ALA A 11 -17.82 -22.47 5.89
C ALA A 11 -16.75 -21.88 4.97
N ALA A 12 -17.12 -21.55 3.74
CA ALA A 12 -16.24 -20.85 2.82
C ALA A 12 -15.60 -19.71 3.60
N GLU A 13 -14.27 -19.72 3.74
CA GLU A 13 -13.55 -18.60 4.34
C GLU A 13 -13.96 -17.37 3.56
N ALA A 14 -14.54 -16.38 4.25
CA ALA A 14 -14.93 -15.13 3.63
C ALA A 14 -13.69 -14.54 2.96
N SER A 15 -13.78 -14.29 1.66
CA SER A 15 -12.67 -13.68 0.90
C SER A 15 -12.49 -12.26 1.41
N TYR A 16 -11.38 -12.02 2.11
CA TYR A 16 -11.01 -10.69 2.55
C TYR A 16 -10.04 -10.08 1.54
N ASN A 17 -10.13 -8.76 1.35
CA ASN A 17 -9.24 -8.02 0.45
C ASN A 17 -9.26 -8.58 -0.99
N ASP A 18 -10.41 -9.10 -1.41
CA ASP A 18 -10.59 -9.66 -2.74
C ASP A 18 -10.76 -8.55 -3.78
N TYR A 19 -9.65 -7.93 -4.13
CA TYR A 19 -9.61 -6.91 -5.18
C TYR A 19 -9.99 -7.45 -6.56
N GLU A 20 -9.92 -8.76 -6.78
CA GLU A 20 -10.23 -9.37 -8.06
C GLU A 20 -11.70 -9.20 -8.43
N THR A 21 -12.61 -9.39 -7.47
CA THR A 21 -14.06 -9.28 -7.73
C THR A 21 -14.54 -7.86 -8.01
N PHE A 22 -13.72 -6.84 -7.72
CA PHE A 22 -14.10 -5.42 -7.91
C PHE A 22 -12.98 -4.53 -8.47
N ALA A 23 -11.97 -5.12 -9.11
CA ALA A 23 -10.80 -4.41 -9.62
C ALA A 23 -11.17 -3.15 -10.43
N ALA A 24 -12.13 -3.25 -11.35
CA ALA A 24 -12.57 -2.13 -12.16
C ALA A 24 -13.26 -1.01 -11.34
N ALA A 25 -14.08 -1.38 -10.34
CA ALA A 25 -14.73 -0.41 -9.46
C ALA A 25 -13.71 0.31 -8.57
N TYR A 26 -12.76 -0.44 -8.01
CA TYR A 26 -11.64 0.12 -7.24
C TYR A 26 -10.79 1.06 -8.08
N ALA A 27 -10.39 0.64 -9.29
CA ALA A 27 -9.59 1.46 -10.19
C ALA A 27 -10.26 2.82 -10.48
N ARG A 28 -11.57 2.82 -10.80
CA ARG A 28 -12.31 4.06 -11.01
C ARG A 28 -12.38 4.92 -9.75
N ALA A 29 -12.67 4.31 -8.60
CA ALA A 29 -12.79 5.02 -7.34
C ALA A 29 -11.46 5.65 -6.91
N SER A 30 -10.33 4.94 -7.05
CA SER A 30 -8.99 5.43 -6.67
C SER A 30 -8.50 6.61 -7.52
N GLU A 31 -9.00 6.77 -8.75
CA GLU A 31 -8.67 7.90 -9.63
C GLU A 31 -9.21 9.23 -9.10
N THR A 32 -10.40 9.22 -8.52
CA THR A 32 -11.14 10.43 -8.14
C THR A 32 -11.28 10.63 -6.64
N SER A 33 -11.01 9.59 -5.86
CA SER A 33 -11.06 9.67 -4.40
C SER A 33 -10.15 10.78 -3.87
N PRO A 34 -10.66 11.71 -3.05
CA PRO A 34 -9.83 12.74 -2.44
C PRO A 34 -8.69 12.17 -1.59
N TYR A 35 -8.88 10.99 -0.98
CA TYR A 35 -7.86 10.30 -0.21
C TYR A 35 -6.67 9.84 -1.07
N ASN A 36 -6.96 9.27 -2.26
CA ASN A 36 -5.92 8.77 -3.15
C ASN A 36 -5.37 9.86 -4.07
N ALA A 37 -6.25 10.58 -4.79
CA ALA A 37 -5.84 11.47 -5.86
C ALA A 37 -5.30 12.82 -5.38
N LEU A 38 -5.82 13.35 -4.26
CA LEU A 38 -5.52 14.71 -3.78
C LEU A 38 -4.88 14.72 -2.38
N TYR A 39 -4.54 13.57 -1.82
CA TYR A 39 -3.84 13.50 -0.55
C TYR A 39 -2.65 12.52 -0.63
N GLU A 40 -2.91 11.23 -0.74
CA GLU A 40 -1.85 10.22 -0.66
C GLU A 40 -0.89 10.29 -1.85
N ARG A 41 -1.40 10.25 -3.09
CA ARG A 41 -0.57 10.20 -4.30
C ARG A 41 0.36 11.40 -4.44
N PRO A 42 -0.10 12.66 -4.33
CA PRO A 42 0.82 13.79 -4.39
C PRO A 42 1.86 13.77 -3.26
N ALA A 43 1.49 13.31 -2.07
CA ALA A 43 2.39 13.25 -0.92
C ALA A 43 3.50 12.21 -1.09
N ILE A 44 3.16 10.97 -1.47
CA ILE A 44 4.18 9.92 -1.65
C ILE A 44 5.10 10.24 -2.82
N LEU A 45 4.58 10.82 -3.89
CA LEU A 45 5.38 11.24 -5.04
C LEU A 45 6.29 12.44 -4.73
N ALA A 46 5.89 13.33 -3.84
CA ALA A 46 6.76 14.39 -3.32
C ALA A 46 7.87 13.80 -2.45
N LEU A 47 7.55 12.84 -1.59
CA LEU A 47 8.50 12.15 -0.73
C LEU A 47 9.50 11.29 -1.54
N ALA A 48 9.05 10.70 -2.65
CA ALA A 48 9.93 9.99 -3.60
C ALA A 48 10.96 10.94 -4.26
N GLY A 49 10.63 12.22 -4.42
CA GLY A 49 11.53 13.25 -4.95
C GLY A 49 11.89 13.05 -6.42
N GLU A 50 13.16 13.34 -6.77
CA GLU A 50 13.65 13.13 -8.14
C GLU A 50 13.84 11.64 -8.41
N VAL A 51 13.21 11.17 -9.49
CA VAL A 51 13.21 9.75 -9.88
C VAL A 51 13.70 9.53 -11.32
N ARG A 52 14.07 10.59 -12.03
CA ARG A 52 14.53 10.50 -13.42
C ARG A 52 15.72 9.55 -13.54
N GLY A 53 15.59 8.57 -14.42
CA GLY A 53 16.63 7.59 -14.70
C GLY A 53 16.77 6.50 -13.61
N LEU A 54 16.01 6.55 -12.53
CA LEU A 54 16.02 5.52 -11.50
C LEU A 54 15.23 4.28 -11.96
N ARG A 55 15.71 3.10 -11.55
CA ARG A 55 14.97 1.85 -11.61
C ARG A 55 14.07 1.77 -10.38
N VAL A 56 12.77 1.78 -10.58
CA VAL A 56 11.78 1.84 -9.50
C VAL A 56 10.94 0.56 -9.49
N LEU A 57 10.79 -0.06 -8.32
CA LEU A 57 9.75 -1.05 -8.06
C LEU A 57 8.54 -0.33 -7.45
N ASP A 58 7.40 -0.36 -8.12
CA ASP A 58 6.10 0.02 -7.57
C ASP A 58 5.45 -1.24 -6.97
N ALA A 59 5.63 -1.40 -5.65
CA ALA A 59 5.24 -2.60 -4.90
C ALA A 59 3.82 -2.45 -4.36
N GLY A 60 2.86 -3.14 -4.96
CA GLY A 60 1.43 -2.95 -4.82
C GLY A 60 0.94 -1.86 -5.77
N CYS A 61 1.28 -1.99 -7.06
CA CYS A 61 1.04 -0.95 -8.06
C CYS A 61 -0.45 -0.72 -8.38
N GLY A 62 -1.32 -1.64 -7.98
CA GLY A 62 -2.75 -1.56 -8.26
C GLY A 62 -3.04 -1.35 -9.75
N PRO A 63 -3.95 -0.41 -10.10
CA PRO A 63 -4.28 -0.09 -11.49
C PRO A 63 -3.26 0.82 -12.19
N GLY A 64 -2.05 0.97 -11.63
CA GLY A 64 -0.92 1.64 -12.27
C GLY A 64 -0.92 3.18 -12.21
N ALA A 65 -1.70 3.80 -11.33
CA ALA A 65 -1.77 5.27 -11.28
C ALA A 65 -0.45 5.92 -10.81
N HIS A 66 0.21 5.37 -9.79
CA HIS A 66 1.52 5.82 -9.33
C HIS A 66 2.61 5.47 -10.35
N THR A 67 2.54 4.26 -10.93
CA THR A 67 3.45 3.82 -12.00
C THR A 67 3.47 4.82 -13.16
N ALA A 68 2.28 5.26 -13.62
CA ALA A 68 2.17 6.25 -14.70
C ALA A 68 2.87 7.57 -14.36
N GLU A 69 2.68 8.08 -13.14
CA GLU A 69 3.32 9.32 -12.67
C GLU A 69 4.85 9.19 -12.57
N LEU A 70 5.34 8.04 -12.08
CA LEU A 70 6.78 7.78 -12.00
C LEU A 70 7.41 7.72 -13.39
N ILE A 71 6.75 7.06 -14.35
CA ILE A 71 7.18 7.01 -15.75
C ILE A 71 7.20 8.42 -16.37
N ALA A 72 6.14 9.21 -16.16
CA ALA A 72 6.07 10.59 -16.65
C ALA A 72 7.21 11.48 -16.09
N ARG A 73 7.71 11.15 -14.88
CA ARG A 73 8.88 11.80 -14.26
C ARG A 73 10.21 11.22 -14.72
N GLY A 74 10.20 10.25 -15.65
CA GLY A 74 11.39 9.68 -16.29
C GLY A 74 12.03 8.51 -15.57
N ALA A 75 11.32 7.83 -14.67
CA ALA A 75 11.76 6.59 -14.05
C ALA A 75 11.57 5.38 -14.98
N ALA A 76 12.43 4.36 -14.83
CA ALA A 76 12.23 3.02 -15.39
C ALA A 76 11.49 2.17 -14.34
N VAL A 77 10.18 1.98 -14.51
CA VAL A 77 9.32 1.39 -13.47
C VAL A 77 9.00 -0.06 -13.80
N THR A 78 9.07 -0.91 -12.78
CA THR A 78 8.49 -2.27 -12.74
C THR A 78 7.36 -2.26 -11.72
N GLY A 79 6.15 -2.66 -12.10
CA GLY A 79 5.02 -2.78 -11.20
C GLY A 79 4.79 -4.22 -10.74
N MET A 80 4.31 -4.40 -9.51
CA MET A 80 3.90 -5.70 -8.99
C MET A 80 2.67 -5.54 -8.10
N ASP A 81 1.65 -6.37 -8.29
CA ASP A 81 0.44 -6.40 -7.47
C ASP A 81 -0.07 -7.84 -7.28
N LEU A 82 -0.79 -8.07 -6.21
CA LEU A 82 -1.38 -9.38 -5.89
C LEU A 82 -2.56 -9.71 -6.83
N SER A 83 -3.35 -8.71 -7.24
CA SER A 83 -4.55 -8.89 -8.07
C SER A 83 -4.23 -8.96 -9.55
N PRO A 84 -4.46 -10.09 -10.24
CA PRO A 84 -4.35 -10.18 -11.69
C PRO A 84 -5.22 -9.15 -12.42
N GLY A 85 -6.44 -8.89 -11.93
CA GLY A 85 -7.36 -7.92 -12.52
C GLY A 85 -6.86 -6.49 -12.45
N LEU A 86 -6.23 -6.08 -11.33
CA LEU A 86 -5.60 -4.76 -11.22
C LEU A 86 -4.37 -4.64 -12.12
N VAL A 87 -3.56 -5.70 -12.21
CA VAL A 87 -2.39 -5.74 -13.11
C VAL A 87 -2.82 -5.63 -14.59
N GLU A 88 -3.95 -6.25 -14.97
CA GLU A 88 -4.46 -6.11 -16.34
C GLU A 88 -4.92 -4.66 -16.63
N ILE A 89 -5.64 -4.03 -15.70
CA ILE A 89 -6.00 -2.61 -15.82
C ILE A 89 -4.76 -1.71 -15.90
N ALA A 90 -3.72 -2.03 -15.11
CA ALA A 90 -2.44 -1.33 -15.20
C ALA A 90 -1.78 -1.51 -16.57
N ARG A 91 -1.84 -2.72 -17.16
CA ARG A 91 -1.31 -3.01 -18.50
C ARG A 91 -2.04 -2.25 -19.61
N GLU A 92 -3.36 -2.17 -19.52
CA GLU A 92 -4.16 -1.34 -20.42
C GLU A 92 -3.81 0.14 -20.34
N ARG A 93 -3.55 0.64 -19.13
CA ARG A 93 -3.16 2.04 -18.87
C ARG A 93 -1.77 2.37 -19.39
N LEU A 94 -0.81 1.53 -19.12
CA LEU A 94 0.63 1.82 -19.26
C LEU A 94 1.22 1.34 -20.58
N GLY A 95 0.52 0.45 -21.28
CA GLY A 95 1.00 -0.20 -22.49
C GLY A 95 1.86 -1.44 -22.23
N PRO A 96 2.22 -2.16 -23.30
CA PRO A 96 2.87 -3.47 -23.21
C PRO A 96 4.34 -3.41 -22.79
N ASP A 97 4.98 -2.25 -22.89
CA ASP A 97 6.42 -2.11 -22.65
C ASP A 97 6.78 -1.96 -21.18
N VAL A 98 5.80 -1.72 -20.30
CA VAL A 98 6.03 -1.60 -18.86
C VAL A 98 6.01 -2.99 -18.21
N PRO A 99 7.09 -3.41 -17.53
CA PRO A 99 7.13 -4.69 -16.84
C PRO A 99 6.13 -4.70 -15.67
N LEU A 100 5.12 -5.58 -15.75
CA LEU A 100 4.10 -5.75 -14.72
C LEU A 100 4.00 -7.21 -14.32
N HIS A 101 4.04 -7.46 -13.02
CA HIS A 101 4.04 -8.80 -12.43
C HIS A 101 2.85 -9.01 -11.51
N VAL A 102 2.22 -10.17 -11.59
CA VAL A 102 1.29 -10.64 -10.55
C VAL A 102 2.11 -11.35 -9.49
N GLY A 103 1.99 -10.95 -8.22
CA GLY A 103 2.74 -11.58 -7.15
C GLY A 103 2.41 -11.04 -5.76
N ASP A 104 2.73 -11.86 -4.76
CA ASP A 104 2.49 -11.58 -3.34
C ASP A 104 3.78 -11.00 -2.71
N LEU A 105 3.68 -9.80 -2.16
CA LEU A 105 4.78 -9.13 -1.46
C LEU A 105 5.19 -9.83 -0.14
N CYS A 106 4.37 -10.76 0.34
CA CYS A 106 4.70 -11.60 1.49
C CYS A 106 5.58 -12.80 1.11
N GLN A 107 5.84 -13.03 -0.20
CA GLN A 107 6.69 -14.08 -0.72
C GLN A 107 8.03 -13.51 -1.21
N PRO A 108 9.06 -14.35 -1.44
CA PRO A 108 10.29 -13.89 -2.07
C PRO A 108 10.02 -13.22 -3.42
N LEU A 109 10.53 -12.01 -3.61
CA LEU A 109 10.31 -11.24 -4.84
C LEU A 109 11.12 -11.84 -6.01
N PRO A 110 10.55 -11.89 -7.23
CA PRO A 110 11.18 -12.49 -8.40
C PRO A 110 12.28 -11.62 -9.02
N PHE A 111 12.92 -10.79 -8.20
CA PHE A 111 13.96 -9.86 -8.63
C PHE A 111 15.29 -10.17 -7.97
N GLY A 112 16.39 -9.94 -8.68
CA GLY A 112 17.74 -10.10 -8.13
C GLY A 112 18.10 -9.06 -7.05
N PRO A 113 19.11 -9.32 -6.23
CA PRO A 113 19.63 -8.32 -5.29
C PRO A 113 20.11 -7.06 -6.02
N GLY A 114 19.79 -5.87 -5.52
CA GLY A 114 20.22 -4.61 -6.11
C GLY A 114 19.60 -4.29 -7.49
N ALA A 115 18.42 -4.85 -7.77
CA ALA A 115 17.72 -4.60 -9.02
C ALA A 115 17.18 -3.17 -9.13
N PHE A 116 16.90 -2.50 -8.00
CA PHE A 116 16.20 -1.22 -7.96
C PHE A 116 16.98 -0.17 -7.16
N ASP A 117 16.81 1.08 -7.56
CA ASP A 117 17.34 2.26 -6.87
C ASP A 117 16.31 2.82 -5.87
N LEU A 118 15.01 2.60 -6.15
CA LEU A 118 13.88 2.97 -5.31
C LEU A 118 12.84 1.83 -5.29
N VAL A 119 12.35 1.51 -4.11
CA VAL A 119 11.08 0.78 -3.92
C VAL A 119 10.06 1.80 -3.44
N MET A 120 8.91 1.89 -4.11
CA MET A 120 7.76 2.65 -3.64
C MET A 120 6.61 1.70 -3.34
N SER A 121 5.90 1.91 -2.22
CA SER A 121 4.75 1.08 -1.85
C SER A 121 3.65 1.95 -1.24
N SER A 122 2.61 2.21 -2.02
CA SER A 122 1.51 3.10 -1.67
C SER A 122 0.34 2.32 -1.09
N LEU A 123 0.01 2.57 0.18
CA LEU A 123 -1.16 2.02 0.88
C LEU A 123 -1.26 0.48 0.83
N VAL A 124 -0.13 -0.21 1.00
CA VAL A 124 -0.05 -1.68 0.97
C VAL A 124 0.27 -2.26 2.34
N MET A 125 1.20 -1.63 3.09
CA MET A 125 1.79 -2.23 4.28
C MET A 125 0.78 -2.56 5.39
N HIS A 126 -0.36 -1.88 5.45
CA HIS A 126 -1.43 -2.16 6.43
C HIS A 126 -2.19 -3.47 6.15
N TYR A 127 -2.02 -4.08 4.97
CA TYR A 127 -2.56 -5.42 4.69
C TYR A 127 -1.64 -6.54 5.20
N ILE A 128 -0.37 -6.26 5.41
CA ILE A 128 0.67 -7.25 5.72
C ILE A 128 0.74 -7.48 7.22
N ALA A 129 0.51 -8.72 7.64
CA ALA A 129 0.52 -9.12 9.05
C ALA A 129 1.91 -9.00 9.70
N ASP A 130 2.96 -9.40 8.99
CA ASP A 130 4.34 -9.29 9.44
C ASP A 130 5.17 -8.53 8.41
N TRP A 131 5.67 -7.37 8.83
CA TRP A 131 6.43 -6.49 7.94
C TRP A 131 7.86 -6.96 7.68
N GLU A 132 8.47 -7.67 8.64
CA GLU A 132 9.90 -7.96 8.54
C GLU A 132 10.29 -8.78 7.31
N PRO A 133 9.58 -9.87 6.94
CA PRO A 133 9.92 -10.61 5.72
C PRO A 133 9.85 -9.74 4.46
N THR A 134 8.76 -8.97 4.30
CA THR A 134 8.57 -8.07 3.16
C THR A 134 9.62 -6.96 3.11
N LEU A 135 9.93 -6.36 4.26
CA LEU A 135 10.96 -5.32 4.36
C LEU A 135 12.36 -5.87 4.05
N ARG A 136 12.69 -7.11 4.45
CA ARG A 136 13.95 -7.75 4.08
C ARG A 136 14.04 -8.00 2.59
N GLU A 137 12.95 -8.35 1.92
CA GLU A 137 12.92 -8.48 0.47
C GLU A 137 13.07 -7.12 -0.22
N PHE A 138 12.41 -6.07 0.26
CA PHE A 138 12.64 -4.70 -0.23
C PHE A 138 14.09 -4.28 -0.04
N HIS A 139 14.68 -4.56 1.12
CA HIS A 139 16.10 -4.31 1.38
C HIS A 139 16.99 -5.09 0.41
N ARG A 140 16.72 -6.36 0.15
CA ARG A 140 17.50 -7.22 -0.75
C ARG A 140 17.50 -6.70 -2.19
N VAL A 141 16.35 -6.31 -2.70
CA VAL A 141 16.21 -5.87 -4.11
C VAL A 141 16.67 -4.43 -4.35
N LEU A 142 16.85 -3.62 -3.32
CA LEU A 142 17.45 -2.29 -3.43
C LEU A 142 18.97 -2.37 -3.57
N VAL A 143 19.57 -1.42 -4.28
CA VAL A 143 21.04 -1.20 -4.26
C VAL A 143 21.49 -0.70 -2.88
N PRO A 144 22.76 -0.86 -2.47
CA PRO A 144 23.30 -0.13 -1.32
C PRO A 144 23.05 1.37 -1.44
N GLY A 145 22.51 2.00 -0.40
CA GLY A 145 22.08 3.39 -0.44
C GLY A 145 20.78 3.66 -1.20
N GLY A 146 20.16 2.63 -1.77
CA GLY A 146 18.83 2.71 -2.39
C GLY A 146 17.73 3.07 -1.39
N ARG A 147 16.62 3.59 -1.87
CA ARG A 147 15.56 4.13 -1.01
C ARG A 147 14.31 3.27 -1.01
N LEU A 148 13.64 3.21 0.15
CA LEU A 148 12.28 2.72 0.28
C LEU A 148 11.40 3.90 0.69
N VAL A 149 10.35 4.17 -0.08
CA VAL A 149 9.32 5.17 0.25
C VAL A 149 7.98 4.47 0.29
N PHE A 150 7.27 4.56 1.39
CA PHE A 150 5.95 3.96 1.47
C PHE A 150 4.98 4.77 2.32
N SER A 151 3.69 4.57 2.05
CA SER A 151 2.58 5.04 2.86
C SER A 151 1.80 3.87 3.45
N THR A 152 1.21 4.11 4.61
CA THR A 152 0.35 3.13 5.31
C THR A 152 -0.74 3.87 6.07
N HIS A 153 -1.71 3.14 6.60
CA HIS A 153 -2.66 3.71 7.55
C HIS A 153 -1.93 4.32 8.75
N HIS A 154 -2.41 5.46 9.20
CA HIS A 154 -1.96 6.02 10.47
C HIS A 154 -2.55 5.19 11.62
N PRO A 155 -1.77 4.85 12.68
CA PRO A 155 -2.28 4.04 13.79
C PRO A 155 -3.50 4.62 14.49
N PHE A 156 -3.66 5.95 14.55
CA PHE A 156 -4.85 6.59 15.11
C PHE A 156 -6.09 6.40 14.25
N MET A 157 -5.92 6.36 12.92
CA MET A 157 -7.01 6.03 12.02
C MET A 157 -7.49 4.59 12.23
N ASP A 158 -6.55 3.63 12.35
CA ASP A 158 -6.89 2.23 12.63
C ASP A 158 -7.71 2.10 13.91
N MET A 159 -7.32 2.79 14.99
CA MET A 159 -8.09 2.79 16.24
C MET A 159 -9.50 3.36 16.07
N ARG A 160 -9.63 4.43 15.31
CA ARG A 160 -10.93 5.06 15.04
C ARG A 160 -11.86 4.13 14.27
N ILE A 161 -11.35 3.43 13.24
CA ILE A 161 -12.13 2.51 12.42
C ILE A 161 -12.48 1.24 13.22
N SER A 162 -11.50 0.66 13.90
CA SER A 162 -11.69 -0.58 14.67
C SER A 162 -12.51 -0.38 15.96
N GLY A 163 -12.61 0.85 16.46
CA GLY A 163 -13.21 1.15 17.76
C GLY A 163 -12.37 0.65 18.94
N SER A 164 -11.15 0.18 18.72
CA SER A 164 -10.25 -0.32 19.76
C SER A 164 -9.62 0.83 20.55
N ASN A 165 -9.42 0.61 21.85
CA ASN A 165 -8.65 1.51 22.72
C ASN A 165 -7.22 0.99 22.98
N ASP A 166 -6.81 -0.13 22.37
CA ASP A 166 -5.49 -0.70 22.54
C ASP A 166 -4.51 -0.21 21.45
N TYR A 167 -3.97 1.01 21.64
CA TYR A 167 -2.97 1.57 20.75
C TYR A 167 -1.68 0.73 20.68
N LEU A 168 -1.26 0.12 21.79
CA LEU A 168 0.01 -0.58 21.85
C LEU A 168 -0.05 -2.04 21.39
N GLY A 169 -1.25 -2.57 21.19
CA GLY A 169 -1.48 -3.90 20.65
C GLY A 169 -1.18 -4.00 19.16
N ARG A 170 -1.03 -5.23 18.69
CA ARG A 170 -1.09 -5.58 17.26
C ARG A 170 -2.33 -6.46 17.07
N TYR A 171 -3.24 -6.01 16.27
CA TYR A 171 -4.49 -6.74 16.03
C TYR A 171 -4.99 -6.53 14.62
N GLN A 172 -5.81 -7.46 14.18
CA GLN A 172 -6.51 -7.39 12.90
C GLN A 172 -7.88 -6.78 13.11
N PHE A 173 -8.33 -5.95 12.18
CA PHE A 173 -9.68 -5.40 12.16
C PHE A 173 -10.22 -5.40 10.73
N THR A 174 -11.52 -5.19 10.59
CA THR A 174 -12.19 -5.16 9.31
C THR A 174 -12.98 -3.88 9.14
N GLU A 175 -13.11 -3.45 7.88
CA GLU A 175 -13.96 -2.35 7.45
C GLU A 175 -14.77 -2.81 6.24
N GLU A 176 -16.03 -2.41 6.17
CA GLU A 176 -16.85 -2.67 5.00
C GLU A 176 -16.75 -1.51 4.01
N TRP A 177 -16.39 -1.84 2.78
CA TRP A 177 -16.38 -0.91 1.68
C TRP A 177 -17.53 -1.21 0.72
N GLU A 178 -18.35 -0.20 0.45
CA GLU A 178 -19.35 -0.29 -0.59
C GLU A 178 -18.84 0.36 -1.87
N ARG A 179 -18.85 -0.39 -2.98
CA ARG A 179 -18.47 0.10 -4.31
C ARG A 179 -19.42 -0.50 -5.34
N ASP A 180 -20.05 0.33 -6.16
CA ASP A 180 -20.98 -0.09 -7.21
C ASP A 180 -22.09 -1.04 -6.69
N GLY A 181 -22.63 -0.77 -5.48
CA GLY A 181 -23.67 -1.58 -4.84
C GLY A 181 -23.19 -2.96 -4.31
N ARG A 182 -21.90 -3.19 -4.27
CA ARG A 182 -21.29 -4.38 -3.66
C ARG A 182 -20.61 -4.00 -2.36
N VAL A 183 -20.83 -4.79 -1.34
CA VAL A 183 -20.15 -4.67 -0.05
C VAL A 183 -18.99 -5.66 -0.01
N MET A 184 -17.82 -5.16 0.38
CA MET A 184 -16.61 -5.94 0.54
C MET A 184 -16.05 -5.73 1.91
N THR A 185 -15.59 -6.82 2.52
CA THR A 185 -14.93 -6.77 3.81
C THR A 185 -13.43 -6.63 3.58
N MET A 186 -12.92 -5.47 3.93
CA MET A 186 -11.48 -5.20 3.93
C MET A 186 -10.90 -5.55 5.29
N ARG A 187 -9.74 -6.20 5.30
CA ARG A 187 -9.05 -6.64 6.51
C ARG A 187 -7.72 -5.93 6.61
N PHE A 188 -7.46 -5.28 7.72
CA PHE A 188 -6.27 -4.50 7.99
C PHE A 188 -5.60 -4.93 9.30
N TRP A 189 -4.35 -4.56 9.44
CA TRP A 189 -3.57 -4.78 10.65
C TRP A 189 -3.23 -3.45 11.32
N HIS A 190 -3.78 -3.23 12.52
CA HIS A 190 -3.27 -2.18 13.38
C HIS A 190 -1.86 -2.52 13.87
N ARG A 191 -1.00 -1.51 13.85
CA ARG A 191 0.37 -1.62 14.34
C ARG A 191 0.77 -0.29 14.96
N PRO A 192 1.18 -0.24 16.25
CA PRO A 192 1.63 0.99 16.88
C PRO A 192 2.94 1.46 16.25
N LEU A 193 3.18 2.77 16.27
CA LEU A 193 4.39 3.37 15.67
C LEU A 193 5.67 2.71 16.16
N ARG A 194 5.77 2.37 17.46
CA ARG A 194 6.93 1.66 18.01
C ARG A 194 7.23 0.34 17.30
N ALA A 195 6.19 -0.41 16.91
CA ALA A 195 6.37 -1.68 16.22
C ALA A 195 6.72 -1.50 14.74
N MET A 196 6.21 -0.43 14.10
CA MET A 196 6.64 -0.04 12.75
C MET A 196 8.13 0.26 12.73
N LEU A 197 8.60 1.15 13.64
CA LEU A 197 10.00 1.55 13.72
C LEU A 197 10.93 0.36 14.03
N ALA A 198 10.51 -0.53 14.93
CA ALA A 198 11.27 -1.72 15.25
C ALA A 198 11.44 -2.65 14.04
N ALA A 199 10.38 -2.88 13.25
CA ALA A 199 10.45 -3.70 12.04
C ALA A 199 11.36 -3.08 10.96
N LEU A 200 11.31 -1.77 10.77
CA LEU A 200 12.17 -1.05 9.84
C LEU A 200 13.64 -1.18 10.22
N HIS A 201 13.96 -0.95 11.48
CA HIS A 201 15.32 -1.09 12.01
C HIS A 201 15.83 -2.54 11.91
N ALA A 202 15.02 -3.53 12.32
CA ALA A 202 15.37 -4.95 12.26
C ALA A 202 15.59 -5.44 10.81
N SER A 203 15.05 -4.74 9.83
CA SER A 203 15.20 -5.05 8.41
C SER A 203 16.34 -4.30 7.72
N GLY A 204 17.18 -3.55 8.46
CA GLY A 204 18.38 -2.89 7.95
C GLY A 204 18.14 -1.53 7.30
N PHE A 205 17.00 -0.89 7.58
CA PHE A 205 16.71 0.45 7.06
C PHE A 205 17.06 1.56 8.05
N SER A 206 17.63 2.65 7.52
CA SER A 206 17.79 3.92 8.21
C SER A 206 16.64 4.85 7.84
N ILE A 207 15.94 5.38 8.84
CA ILE A 207 14.81 6.29 8.64
C ILE A 207 15.37 7.68 8.33
N GLN A 208 14.96 8.24 7.20
CA GLN A 208 15.29 9.60 6.79
C GLN A 208 14.19 10.57 7.17
N GLU A 209 12.93 10.16 6.98
CA GLU A 209 11.78 10.99 7.24
C GLU A 209 10.56 10.12 7.63
N ILE A 210 9.77 10.62 8.57
CA ILE A 210 8.41 10.17 8.87
C ILE A 210 7.53 11.40 8.67
N ALA A 211 6.54 11.32 7.79
CA ALA A 211 5.72 12.46 7.41
C ALA A 211 4.23 12.20 7.61
N GLU A 212 3.52 13.25 8.01
CA GLU A 212 2.07 13.37 8.06
C GLU A 212 1.68 14.60 7.22
N PRO A 213 1.68 14.47 5.89
CA PRO A 213 1.49 15.62 4.99
C PRO A 213 0.05 16.14 5.01
N ASP A 214 -0.10 17.42 4.67
CA ASP A 214 -1.41 17.99 4.35
C ASP A 214 -1.92 17.48 3.00
N PRO A 215 -3.25 17.44 2.79
CA PRO A 215 -3.82 17.20 1.46
C PRO A 215 -3.43 18.32 0.48
N ALA A 216 -3.42 17.99 -0.81
CA ALA A 216 -3.10 18.96 -1.86
C ALA A 216 -4.03 20.18 -1.79
N PRO A 217 -3.51 21.41 -2.00
CA PRO A 217 -4.32 22.63 -1.95
C PRO A 217 -5.53 22.63 -2.87
N GLU A 218 -5.46 21.92 -4.01
CA GLU A 218 -6.57 21.73 -4.94
C GLU A 218 -7.81 21.12 -4.28
N LEU A 219 -7.62 20.30 -3.25
CA LEU A 219 -8.73 19.70 -2.50
C LEU A 219 -9.55 20.76 -1.76
N ALA A 220 -8.92 21.83 -1.29
CA ALA A 220 -9.63 22.93 -0.64
C ALA A 220 -10.63 23.63 -1.59
N ILE A 221 -10.36 23.58 -2.89
CA ILE A 221 -11.24 24.15 -3.95
C ILE A 221 -12.30 23.14 -4.37
N LYS A 222 -11.91 21.87 -4.57
CA LYS A 222 -12.81 20.82 -5.10
C LYS A 222 -13.79 20.28 -4.05
N ASP A 223 -13.31 20.10 -2.82
CA ASP A 223 -14.08 19.59 -1.69
C ASP A 223 -13.53 20.19 -0.37
N PRO A 224 -14.00 21.41 0.01
CA PRO A 224 -13.54 22.08 1.22
C PRO A 224 -13.83 21.31 2.51
N ASP A 225 -14.85 20.47 2.53
CA ASP A 225 -15.19 19.65 3.70
C ASP A 225 -14.21 18.48 3.86
N ALA A 226 -13.90 17.80 2.77
CA ALA A 226 -12.85 16.77 2.76
C ALA A 226 -11.48 17.38 3.14
N TYR A 227 -11.14 18.55 2.59
CA TYR A 227 -9.89 19.24 2.93
C TYR A 227 -9.79 19.52 4.43
N ARG A 228 -10.84 20.15 5.01
CA ARG A 228 -10.86 20.44 6.46
C ARG A 228 -10.74 19.19 7.33
N ARG A 229 -11.38 18.09 6.92
CA ARG A 229 -11.30 16.82 7.63
C ARG A 229 -9.90 16.21 7.54
N LEU A 230 -9.35 16.09 6.33
CA LEU A 230 -8.06 15.46 6.06
C LEU A 230 -6.87 16.28 6.61
N SER A 231 -7.03 17.60 6.78
CA SER A 231 -6.01 18.45 7.42
C SER A 231 -6.04 18.38 8.97
N ARG A 232 -6.93 17.60 9.58
CA ARG A 232 -7.07 17.47 11.03
C ARG A 232 -6.98 16.05 11.53
N ASP A 233 -7.38 15.11 10.68
CA ASP A 233 -7.45 13.70 10.99
C ASP A 233 -6.25 12.99 10.35
N ALA A 234 -5.35 12.46 11.15
CA ALA A 234 -4.22 11.68 10.68
C ALA A 234 -4.72 10.38 9.99
N GLN A 235 -4.76 10.39 8.65
CA GLN A 235 -5.25 9.25 7.86
C GLN A 235 -4.13 8.29 7.51
N PHE A 236 -3.02 8.83 7.02
CA PHE A 236 -1.89 8.06 6.52
C PHE A 236 -0.59 8.51 7.17
N LEU A 237 0.33 7.59 7.26
CA LEU A 237 1.69 7.81 7.73
C LEU A 237 2.65 7.43 6.61
N PHE A 238 3.62 8.30 6.36
CA PHE A 238 4.58 8.13 5.27
C PHE A 238 5.98 7.96 5.82
N PHE A 239 6.77 7.14 5.12
CA PHE A 239 8.15 6.85 5.47
C PHE A 239 9.07 7.01 4.26
N SER A 240 10.18 7.70 4.47
CA SER A 240 11.33 7.70 3.58
C SER A 240 12.51 7.07 4.30
N LEU A 241 13.11 6.06 3.69
CA LEU A 241 14.11 5.19 4.29
C LEU A 241 15.24 4.97 3.30
N THR A 242 16.43 4.70 3.82
CA THR A 242 17.59 4.31 3.02
C THR A 242 18.07 2.93 3.44
N ARG A 243 18.38 2.08 2.46
CA ARG A 243 19.10 0.84 2.69
C ARG A 243 20.50 1.17 3.25
N ALA A 244 20.78 0.77 4.49
CA ALA A 244 22.09 0.91 5.12
C ALA A 244 23.14 -0.02 4.49
#